data_de0581599d78267407e379e23a7a4c98
#
_entry.id   de0581599d78267407e379e23a7a4c98
#
_cell.length_a   1.000
_cell.length_b   1.000
_cell.length_c   1.000
_cell.angle_alpha   90.00
_cell.angle_beta   90.00
_cell.angle_gamma   90.00
#
_symmetry.space_group_name_H-M   'P 1'
#
loop_
_entity.id
_entity.type
_entity.pdbx_description
1 polymer ?
#
loop_
_entity_poly.entity_id
_entity_poly.type
_entity_poly.pdbx_seq_one_letter_code
_entity_poly.pdbx_strand_id
1 'polypeptide(L)'
;DMHRPHLSVIRKRIIRKILRPQGKHIFPCMRMIYERYHKPIYITENGLSCHDVISLDGKVHDPNRIDFLARYLRELRKAAEEADIRGYFQWSLMDNFEWAKGYSDRFGLVYVNYRNQERIMKDSAFWYKHVIETNGAEL
;
A
#
# COMPACT_ATOMS: atom_id res chain seq x y z
N ASP A 1 9.00 -36.05 -11.51
CA ASP A 1 7.78 -35.23 -11.28
C ASP A 1 7.97 -34.42 -9.99
N MET A 2 8.60 -33.27 -10.12
CA MET A 2 8.74 -32.33 -8.99
C MET A 2 7.45 -31.54 -8.82
N HIS A 3 6.72 -31.77 -7.76
CA HIS A 3 5.55 -31.01 -7.33
C HIS A 3 5.85 -29.52 -7.26
N ARG A 4 5.47 -28.76 -8.28
CA ARG A 4 5.45 -27.30 -8.21
C ARG A 4 4.30 -26.87 -7.30
N PRO A 5 4.54 -26.18 -6.19
CA PRO A 5 3.45 -25.70 -5.36
C PRO A 5 2.60 -24.72 -6.18
N HIS A 6 1.29 -24.90 -6.12
CA HIS A 6 0.31 -24.09 -6.85
C HIS A 6 0.53 -22.59 -6.58
N LEU A 7 0.64 -21.80 -7.63
CA LEU A 7 0.81 -20.33 -7.58
C LEU A 7 -0.15 -19.62 -6.61
N SER A 8 -1.37 -20.18 -6.43
CA SER A 8 -2.38 -19.67 -5.50
C SER A 8 -1.99 -19.75 -4.02
N VAL A 9 -1.21 -20.75 -3.62
CA VAL A 9 -0.77 -20.93 -2.22
C VAL A 9 0.39 -19.97 -1.90
N ILE A 10 1.26 -19.75 -2.87
CA ILE A 10 2.37 -18.78 -2.74
C ILE A 10 1.81 -17.35 -2.64
N ARG A 11 0.80 -17.01 -3.47
CA ARG A 11 0.12 -15.72 -3.44
C ARG A 11 -0.50 -15.41 -2.06
N LYS A 12 -1.25 -16.35 -1.48
CA LYS A 12 -1.87 -16.18 -0.16
C LYS A 12 -0.86 -16.07 0.99
N ARG A 13 0.25 -16.78 0.93
CA ARG A 13 1.28 -16.78 1.99
C ARG A 13 2.14 -15.51 1.96
N ILE A 14 2.43 -14.99 0.78
CA ILE A 14 3.17 -13.74 0.57
C ILE A 14 2.31 -12.55 1.00
N ILE A 15 1.05 -12.47 0.54
CA ILE A 15 0.11 -11.41 0.91
C ILE A 15 -0.08 -11.34 2.43
N ARG A 16 -0.26 -12.46 3.14
CA ARG A 16 -0.37 -12.46 4.61
C ARG A 16 0.89 -11.98 5.35
N LYS A 17 2.09 -12.14 4.79
CA LYS A 17 3.33 -11.63 5.37
C LYS A 17 3.53 -10.13 5.10
N ILE A 18 3.13 -9.65 3.94
CA ILE A 18 3.22 -8.24 3.54
C ILE A 18 2.22 -7.38 4.33
N LEU A 19 1.04 -7.93 4.66
CA LEU A 19 -0.03 -7.24 5.38
C LEU A 19 0.18 -7.11 6.91
N ARG A 20 1.32 -7.49 7.46
CA ARG A 20 1.60 -7.24 8.89
C ARG A 20 1.98 -5.77 9.10
N PRO A 21 1.41 -5.07 10.13
CA PRO A 21 1.47 -3.61 10.28
C PRO A 21 2.86 -2.99 10.44
N GLN A 22 3.93 -3.78 10.46
CA GLN A 22 5.28 -3.29 10.79
C GLN A 22 6.23 -3.10 9.58
N GLY A 23 5.80 -3.35 8.34
CA GLY A 23 6.63 -3.16 7.14
C GLY A 23 7.88 -4.07 7.03
N LYS A 24 8.38 -4.58 8.13
CA LYS A 24 9.66 -5.32 8.27
C LYS A 24 9.83 -6.59 7.40
N HIS A 25 8.78 -7.00 6.69
CA HIS A 25 8.78 -8.23 5.89
C HIS A 25 8.74 -8.01 4.39
N ILE A 26 8.55 -6.77 3.93
CA ILE A 26 8.47 -6.52 2.49
C ILE A 26 9.81 -6.74 1.80
N PHE A 27 10.89 -6.24 2.41
CA PHE A 27 12.24 -6.40 1.89
C PHE A 27 12.62 -7.89 1.68
N PRO A 28 12.57 -8.78 2.71
CA PRO A 28 12.89 -10.19 2.50
C PRO A 28 11.96 -10.90 1.51
N CYS A 29 10.68 -10.50 1.42
CA CYS A 29 9.75 -11.06 0.45
C CYS A 29 10.12 -10.72 -0.99
N MET A 30 10.44 -9.47 -1.28
CA MET A 30 10.83 -9.03 -2.61
C MET A 30 12.12 -9.69 -3.05
N ARG A 31 13.11 -9.75 -2.18
CA ARG A 31 14.37 -10.45 -2.42
C ARG A 31 14.14 -11.92 -2.76
N MET A 32 13.38 -12.66 -1.93
CA MET A 32 13.07 -14.08 -2.17
C MET A 32 12.36 -14.31 -3.51
N ILE A 33 11.45 -13.41 -3.91
CA ILE A 33 10.76 -13.50 -5.19
C ILE A 33 11.74 -13.27 -6.33
N TYR A 34 12.58 -12.26 -6.22
CA TYR A 34 13.55 -11.91 -7.24
C TYR A 34 14.62 -12.99 -7.41
N GLU A 35 15.19 -13.52 -6.33
CA GLU A 35 16.15 -14.63 -6.35
C GLU A 35 15.58 -15.88 -7.05
N ARG A 36 14.26 -16.11 -6.91
CA ARG A 36 13.61 -17.29 -7.48
C ARG A 36 13.28 -17.15 -8.96
N TYR A 37 12.84 -15.97 -9.39
CA TYR A 37 12.25 -15.80 -10.72
C TYR A 37 13.08 -14.92 -11.66
N HIS A 38 13.98 -14.09 -11.14
CA HIS A 38 14.78 -13.13 -11.90
C HIS A 38 13.97 -12.32 -12.90
N LYS A 39 12.80 -11.84 -12.47
CA LYS A 39 11.86 -11.04 -13.25
C LYS A 39 11.56 -9.72 -12.56
N PRO A 40 11.28 -8.67 -13.34
CA PRO A 40 10.81 -7.40 -12.76
C PRO A 40 9.61 -7.58 -11.85
N ILE A 41 9.60 -6.83 -10.74
CA ILE A 41 8.54 -6.89 -9.73
C ILE A 41 7.75 -5.58 -9.77
N TYR A 42 6.43 -5.70 -9.76
CA TYR A 42 5.49 -4.60 -9.54
C TYR A 42 4.62 -4.93 -8.34
N ILE A 43 4.56 -4.01 -7.38
CA ILE A 43 3.61 -4.08 -6.25
C ILE A 43 2.31 -3.44 -6.73
N THR A 44 1.35 -4.25 -7.10
CA THR A 44 0.09 -3.79 -7.72
C THR A 44 -0.89 -3.22 -6.72
N GLU A 45 -0.81 -3.62 -5.45
CA GLU A 45 -1.68 -3.13 -4.38
C GLU A 45 -0.97 -3.22 -3.03
N ASN A 46 -0.94 -2.11 -2.30
CA ASN A 46 -0.55 -2.06 -0.89
C ASN A 46 -1.23 -0.85 -0.23
N GLY A 47 -1.87 -1.04 0.91
CA GLY A 47 -2.58 0.04 1.60
C GLY A 47 -3.00 -0.32 3.01
N LEU A 48 -3.50 0.66 3.74
CA LEU A 48 -4.00 0.55 5.09
C LEU A 48 -5.46 1.02 5.17
N SER A 49 -6.32 0.18 5.73
CA SER A 49 -7.65 0.57 6.14
C SER A 49 -7.61 1.46 7.39
N CYS A 50 -8.34 2.55 7.36
CA CYS A 50 -8.52 3.45 8.50
C CYS A 50 -10.00 3.84 8.64
N HIS A 51 -10.38 4.26 9.87
CA HIS A 51 -11.67 4.87 10.15
C HIS A 51 -11.56 6.39 9.96
N ASP A 52 -11.47 6.81 8.70
CA ASP A 52 -11.29 8.22 8.38
C ASP A 52 -12.60 9.00 8.58
N VAL A 53 -12.48 10.18 9.17
CA VAL A 53 -13.60 11.10 9.41
C VAL A 53 -13.24 12.51 8.97
N ILE A 54 -14.25 13.30 8.60
CA ILE A 54 -14.07 14.72 8.33
C ILE A 54 -13.94 15.44 9.67
N SER A 55 -12.85 16.14 9.87
CA SER A 55 -12.57 16.96 11.05
C SER A 55 -13.32 18.30 11.02
N LEU A 56 -13.32 19.05 12.12
CA LEU A 56 -14.02 20.34 12.22
C LEU A 56 -13.51 21.40 11.25
N ASP A 57 -12.30 21.27 10.79
CA ASP A 57 -11.68 22.13 9.75
C ASP A 57 -12.05 21.74 8.32
N GLY A 58 -12.92 20.73 8.16
CA GLY A 58 -13.34 20.21 6.85
C GLY A 58 -12.36 19.29 6.17
N LYS A 59 -11.24 18.94 6.82
CA LYS A 59 -10.21 18.05 6.28
C LYS A 59 -10.31 16.64 6.84
N VAL A 60 -9.56 15.73 6.23
CA VAL A 60 -9.42 14.35 6.70
C VAL A 60 -7.97 14.08 7.05
N HIS A 61 -7.68 13.98 8.33
CA HIS A 61 -6.36 13.74 8.87
C HIS A 61 -6.15 12.24 9.10
N ASP A 62 -5.19 11.67 8.36
CA ASP A 62 -4.90 10.23 8.39
C ASP A 62 -3.41 9.91 8.63
N PRO A 63 -2.83 10.37 9.75
CA PRO A 63 -1.41 10.21 10.05
C PRO A 63 -0.98 8.73 10.14
N ASN A 64 -1.89 7.83 10.53
CA ASN A 64 -1.61 6.40 10.57
C ASN A 64 -1.34 5.82 9.17
N ARG A 65 -2.04 6.32 8.15
CA ARG A 65 -1.80 5.91 6.75
C ARG A 65 -0.47 6.44 6.26
N ILE A 66 -0.11 7.68 6.59
CA ILE A 66 1.19 8.26 6.27
C ILE A 66 2.32 7.43 6.89
N ASP A 67 2.24 7.12 8.18
CA ASP A 67 3.24 6.29 8.88
C ASP A 67 3.37 4.89 8.25
N PHE A 68 2.23 4.25 7.93
CA PHE A 68 2.21 2.96 7.26
C PHE A 68 2.93 3.02 5.91
N LEU A 69 2.55 3.95 5.04
CA LEU A 69 3.15 4.11 3.71
C LEU A 69 4.63 4.44 3.80
N ALA A 70 5.03 5.34 4.70
CA ALA A 70 6.42 5.71 4.89
C ALA A 70 7.29 4.50 5.28
N ARG A 71 6.82 3.66 6.18
CA ARG A 71 7.53 2.43 6.59
C ARG A 71 7.66 1.45 5.42
N TYR A 72 6.56 1.23 4.68
CA TYR A 72 6.58 0.30 3.55
C TYR A 72 7.48 0.78 2.42
N LEU A 73 7.43 2.05 2.07
CA LEU A 73 8.24 2.62 1.00
C LEU A 73 9.73 2.66 1.35
N ARG A 74 10.09 2.91 2.63
CA ARG A 74 11.49 2.79 3.09
C ARG A 74 12.05 1.37 2.91
N GLU A 75 11.26 0.37 3.27
CA GLU A 75 11.66 -1.03 3.09
C GLU A 75 11.68 -1.44 1.61
N LEU A 76 10.75 -0.90 0.82
CA LEU A 76 10.73 -1.13 -0.62
C LEU A 76 11.97 -0.52 -1.32
N ARG A 77 12.39 0.68 -0.90
CA ARG A 77 13.61 1.32 -1.40
C ARG A 77 14.85 0.45 -1.14
N LYS A 78 14.98 -0.11 0.06
CA LYS A 78 16.05 -1.06 0.38
C LYS A 78 15.98 -2.31 -0.51
N ALA A 79 14.78 -2.83 -0.74
CA ALA A 79 14.59 -3.99 -1.60
C ALA A 79 14.97 -3.71 -3.06
N ALA A 80 14.77 -2.49 -3.54
CA ALA A 80 15.11 -2.09 -4.90
C ALA A 80 16.63 -2.00 -5.16
N GLU A 81 17.46 -1.99 -4.10
CA GLU A 81 18.92 -2.10 -4.22
C GLU A 81 19.36 -3.53 -4.60
N GLU A 82 18.56 -4.55 -4.28
CA GLU A 82 18.89 -5.96 -4.49
C GLU A 82 17.95 -6.67 -5.48
N ALA A 83 16.83 -6.05 -5.87
CA ALA A 83 15.81 -6.63 -6.74
C ALA A 83 15.31 -5.63 -7.78
N ASP A 84 15.00 -6.09 -8.98
CA ASP A 84 14.43 -5.25 -10.06
C ASP A 84 12.97 -4.89 -9.76
N ILE A 85 12.77 -3.90 -8.89
CA ILE A 85 11.44 -3.37 -8.54
C ILE A 85 11.16 -2.15 -9.41
N ARG A 86 10.10 -2.24 -10.23
CA ARG A 86 9.76 -1.22 -11.24
C ARG A 86 8.50 -0.44 -10.96
N GLY A 87 7.71 -0.83 -9.98
CA GLY A 87 6.47 -0.12 -9.69
C GLY A 87 5.89 -0.44 -8.34
N TYR A 88 5.22 0.59 -7.77
CA TYR A 88 4.45 0.49 -6.54
C TYR A 88 3.16 1.27 -6.69
N PHE A 89 2.04 0.64 -6.37
CA PHE A 89 0.71 1.21 -6.46
C PHE A 89 0.03 1.14 -5.09
N GLN A 90 -0.30 2.31 -4.56
CA GLN A 90 -1.06 2.45 -3.32
C GLN A 90 -2.52 1.99 -3.56
N TRP A 91 -3.03 1.08 -2.72
CA TRP A 91 -4.45 0.80 -2.65
C TRP A 91 -5.10 1.62 -1.53
N SER A 92 -5.98 2.55 -1.86
CA SER A 92 -6.52 2.86 -3.18
C SER A 92 -6.51 4.37 -3.41
N LEU A 93 -6.81 4.83 -4.63
CA LEU A 93 -6.93 6.26 -4.91
C LEU A 93 -8.09 6.88 -4.14
N MET A 94 -9.27 6.26 -4.20
CA MET A 94 -10.48 6.74 -3.51
C MET A 94 -11.05 5.65 -2.60
N ASP A 95 -11.72 6.08 -1.53
CA ASP A 95 -12.52 5.17 -0.74
C ASP A 95 -13.56 4.45 -1.62
N ASN A 96 -13.71 3.15 -1.42
CA ASN A 96 -14.56 2.31 -2.24
C ASN A 96 -15.21 1.19 -1.42
N PHE A 97 -15.93 0.32 -2.08
CA PHE A 97 -16.57 -0.87 -1.48
C PHE A 97 -15.53 -1.95 -1.17
N GLU A 98 -15.40 -2.32 0.11
CA GLU A 98 -14.42 -3.31 0.59
C GLU A 98 -15.10 -4.65 0.89
N TRP A 99 -15.64 -5.29 -0.10
CA TRP A 99 -16.25 -6.64 -0.03
C TRP A 99 -17.11 -6.85 1.24
N ALA A 100 -16.75 -7.81 2.08
CA ALA A 100 -17.46 -8.13 3.31
C ALA A 100 -17.49 -6.98 4.36
N LYS A 101 -16.66 -5.97 4.21
CA LYS A 101 -16.61 -4.77 5.06
C LYS A 101 -17.51 -3.63 4.54
N GLY A 102 -18.03 -3.79 3.33
CA GLY A 102 -18.86 -2.76 2.70
C GLY A 102 -18.10 -1.44 2.56
N TYR A 103 -18.67 -0.36 3.08
CA TYR A 103 -18.11 0.99 3.04
C TYR A 103 -17.50 1.44 4.37
N SER A 104 -17.36 0.54 5.37
CA SER A 104 -16.82 0.90 6.69
C SER A 104 -15.32 1.09 6.67
N ASP A 105 -14.61 0.27 5.90
CA ASP A 105 -13.16 0.29 5.78
C ASP A 105 -12.74 1.22 4.64
N ARG A 106 -11.86 2.17 4.95
CA ARG A 106 -11.45 3.22 4.02
C ARG A 106 -9.96 3.08 3.70
N PHE A 107 -9.65 2.80 2.44
CA PHE A 107 -8.27 2.65 1.95
C PHE A 107 -7.79 3.83 1.11
N GLY A 108 -8.71 4.70 0.68
CA GLY A 108 -8.42 5.77 -0.26
C GLY A 108 -7.45 6.83 0.25
N LEU A 109 -6.69 7.41 -0.64
CA LEU A 109 -6.02 8.70 -0.44
C LEU A 109 -7.03 9.85 -0.51
N VAL A 110 -8.15 9.62 -1.19
CA VAL A 110 -9.29 10.54 -1.28
C VAL A 110 -10.46 9.98 -0.50
N TYR A 111 -10.95 10.74 0.45
CA TYR A 111 -12.18 10.45 1.19
C TYR A 111 -13.38 10.65 0.26
N VAL A 112 -14.30 9.69 0.27
CA VAL A 112 -15.59 9.79 -0.42
C VAL A 112 -16.70 9.89 0.61
N ASN A 113 -17.42 10.99 0.62
CA ASN A 113 -18.66 11.10 1.38
C ASN A 113 -19.77 10.36 0.61
N TYR A 114 -20.09 9.16 1.03
CA TYR A 114 -21.05 8.32 0.31
C TYR A 114 -22.49 8.85 0.30
N ARG A 115 -22.81 9.90 1.08
CA ARG A 115 -24.14 10.51 1.11
C ARG A 115 -24.35 11.50 -0.04
N ASN A 116 -23.33 12.30 -0.35
CA ASN A 116 -23.39 13.38 -1.33
C ASN A 116 -22.33 13.28 -2.43
N GLN A 117 -21.51 12.24 -2.40
CA GLN A 117 -20.44 11.98 -3.37
C GLN A 117 -19.31 13.04 -3.37
N GLU A 118 -19.22 13.86 -2.34
CA GLU A 118 -18.11 14.79 -2.17
C GLU A 118 -16.79 14.04 -2.01
N ARG A 119 -15.72 14.56 -2.61
CA ARG A 119 -14.36 14.01 -2.51
C ARG A 119 -13.46 15.01 -1.81
N ILE A 120 -12.79 14.54 -0.75
CA ILE A 120 -11.86 15.33 0.04
C ILE A 120 -10.50 14.63 0.01
N MET A 121 -9.47 15.32 -0.44
CA MET A 121 -8.11 14.78 -0.38
C MET A 121 -7.66 14.68 1.08
N LYS A 122 -7.17 13.51 1.49
CA LYS A 122 -6.66 13.27 2.83
C LYS A 122 -5.22 13.78 2.95
N ASP A 123 -4.71 13.95 4.17
CA ASP A 123 -3.32 14.37 4.38
C ASP A 123 -2.33 13.42 3.71
N SER A 124 -2.62 12.12 3.72
CA SER A 124 -1.81 11.11 3.02
C SER A 124 -1.72 11.32 1.52
N ALA A 125 -2.73 11.92 0.87
CA ALA A 125 -2.68 12.23 -0.56
C ALA A 125 -1.63 13.29 -0.87
N PHE A 126 -1.57 14.36 -0.08
CA PHE A 126 -0.58 15.42 -0.24
C PHE A 126 0.82 14.91 0.09
N TRP A 127 0.96 14.13 1.16
CA TRP A 127 2.22 13.51 1.52
C TRP A 127 2.72 12.56 0.42
N TYR A 128 1.85 11.70 -0.11
CA TYR A 128 2.24 10.75 -1.17
C TYR A 128 2.58 11.43 -2.49
N LYS A 129 1.88 12.52 -2.83
CA LYS A 129 2.24 13.39 -3.95
C LYS A 129 3.68 13.89 -3.79
N HIS A 130 4.04 14.42 -2.61
CA HIS A 130 5.38 14.91 -2.32
C HIS A 130 6.44 13.79 -2.43
N VAL A 131 6.15 12.59 -1.94
CA VAL A 131 7.03 11.42 -2.11
C VAL A 131 7.29 11.12 -3.58
N ILE A 132 6.26 11.18 -4.43
CA ILE A 132 6.39 10.97 -5.88
C ILE A 132 7.25 12.08 -6.50
N GLU A 133 6.96 13.33 -6.21
CA GLU A 133 7.67 14.51 -6.76
C GLU A 133 9.15 14.52 -6.39
N THR A 134 9.50 14.04 -5.19
CA THR A 134 10.89 13.93 -4.71
C THR A 134 11.55 12.59 -5.05
N ASN A 135 10.84 11.71 -5.76
CA ASN A 135 11.29 10.33 -6.02
C ASN A 135 11.74 9.60 -4.74
N GLY A 136 11.03 9.84 -3.63
CA GLY A 136 11.30 9.21 -2.34
C GLY A 136 12.54 9.74 -1.61
N ALA A 137 13.13 10.88 -2.01
CA ALA A 137 14.32 11.42 -1.37
C ALA A 137 14.08 11.79 0.10
N GLU A 138 12.84 12.15 0.44
CA GLU A 138 12.44 12.59 1.78
C GLU A 138 11.62 11.52 2.56
N LEU A 139 11.80 10.25 2.23
CA LEU A 139 11.19 9.12 2.93
C LEU A 139 11.81 8.84 4.30
#